data_98acb235a4d47b44fd6ec0bc06eca4cc
#
_entry.id   98acb235a4d47b44fd6ec0bc06eca4cc
#
_cell.length_a   1.000
_cell.length_b   1.000
_cell.length_c   1.000
_cell.angle_alpha   90.00
_cell.angle_beta   90.00
_cell.angle_gamma   90.00
#
_symmetry.space_group_name_H-M   'P 1'
#
loop_
_entity.id
_entity.type
_entity.pdbx_description
1 polymer ?
#
loop_
_entity_poly.entity_id
_entity_poly.type
_entity_poly.pdbx_seq_one_letter_code
_entity_poly.pdbx_strand_id
1 'polypeptide(L)'
;MKLRVAAAVLVIALAPLLLQTPYWRGILIVCAMNVLLALSLNLVIGYTGQLNLGQAAFFAIGAYVSTILTKTHGWNFWLAVPVAIAAAGLLGLALAAFAVRLRGHYLAIASLGFAVITYQVLINWERVTEGVRGIYGILPPPGFRDQLALFYLVAGIAVAVYLVLDNLVRSPVGETLRAIREDEVSAASLGINAARWKAFAFGLGAAIAGLAGCFYPGFVGTLVPEAFNIVESFTMMAMVIVGGMGTMIGPVIGAVVLTFLPELLRSIGELRLLVYGLALTLVVLFMPGGLVQLGAALRRKRS
;
A
#
# COMPACT_ATOMS: atom_id res chain seq x y z
N MET A 1 17.33 12.65 -11.41
CA MET A 1 16.91 11.76 -10.31
C MET A 1 17.20 12.35 -8.94
N LYS A 2 18.44 12.69 -8.62
CA LYS A 2 18.86 13.24 -7.31
C LYS A 2 18.05 14.47 -6.85
N LEU A 3 17.76 15.41 -7.76
CA LEU A 3 17.00 16.63 -7.44
C LEU A 3 15.52 16.36 -7.06
N ARG A 4 14.86 15.39 -7.69
CA ARG A 4 13.46 15.03 -7.39
C ARG A 4 13.35 14.31 -6.05
N VAL A 5 14.31 13.43 -5.73
CA VAL A 5 14.39 12.74 -4.43
C VAL A 5 14.70 13.76 -3.33
N ALA A 6 15.67 14.67 -3.57
CA ALA A 6 15.98 15.73 -2.63
C ALA A 6 14.78 16.65 -2.36
N ALA A 7 14.02 17.02 -3.40
CA ALA A 7 12.80 17.81 -3.23
C ALA A 7 11.70 17.06 -2.43
N ALA A 8 11.50 15.76 -2.69
CA ALA A 8 10.56 14.94 -1.94
C ALA A 8 10.99 14.80 -0.46
N VAL A 9 12.27 14.56 -0.19
CA VAL A 9 12.81 14.49 1.17
C VAL A 9 12.66 15.83 1.88
N LEU A 10 12.90 16.95 1.18
CA LEU A 10 12.72 18.29 1.74
C LEU A 10 11.23 18.55 2.09
N VAL A 11 10.30 18.17 1.22
CA VAL A 11 8.86 18.31 1.48
C VAL A 11 8.46 17.47 2.69
N ILE A 12 8.93 16.23 2.79
CA ILE A 12 8.67 15.33 3.94
C ILE A 12 9.27 15.93 5.23
N ALA A 13 10.47 16.51 5.17
CA ALA A 13 11.12 17.11 6.33
C ALA A 13 10.39 18.38 6.81
N LEU A 14 9.85 19.19 5.89
CA LEU A 14 9.16 20.45 6.18
C LEU A 14 7.67 20.28 6.53
N ALA A 15 7.02 19.24 6.03
CA ALA A 15 5.57 19.04 6.22
C ALA A 15 5.12 19.09 7.70
N PRO A 16 5.77 18.40 8.67
CA PRO A 16 5.35 18.45 10.06
C PRO A 16 5.71 19.75 10.78
N LEU A 17 6.62 20.55 10.21
CA LEU A 17 6.95 21.89 10.72
C LEU A 17 5.88 22.92 10.33
N LEU A 18 5.24 22.74 9.19
CA LEU A 18 4.13 23.56 8.72
C LEU A 18 2.80 23.14 9.38
N LEU A 19 2.64 21.85 9.68
CA LEU A 19 1.42 21.26 10.23
C LEU A 19 1.65 20.88 11.71
N GLN A 20 1.64 21.86 12.61
CA GLN A 20 2.05 21.68 14.01
C GLN A 20 0.99 21.00 14.90
N THR A 21 -0.26 20.90 14.46
CA THR A 21 -1.32 20.28 15.29
C THR A 21 -1.19 18.75 15.31
N PRO A 22 -1.48 18.09 16.47
CA PRO A 22 -1.43 16.63 16.57
C PRO A 22 -2.31 15.92 15.53
N TYR A 23 -3.43 16.53 15.19
CA TYR A 23 -4.36 16.04 14.18
C TYR A 23 -3.72 15.91 12.79
N TRP A 24 -3.08 16.98 12.28
CA TRP A 24 -2.43 16.96 10.97
C TRP A 24 -1.20 16.04 10.94
N ARG A 25 -0.48 15.91 12.07
CA ARG A 25 0.61 14.92 12.19
C ARG A 25 0.09 13.50 12.04
N GLY A 26 -1.08 13.20 12.61
CA GLY A 26 -1.75 11.91 12.41
C GLY A 26 -2.07 11.63 10.95
N ILE A 27 -2.60 12.62 10.21
CA ILE A 27 -2.89 12.49 8.78
C ILE A 27 -1.62 12.25 7.97
N LEU A 28 -0.52 12.92 8.31
CA LEU A 28 0.78 12.70 7.66
C LEU A 28 1.31 11.27 7.86
N ILE A 29 1.12 10.67 9.05
CA ILE A 29 1.49 9.28 9.33
C ILE A 29 0.65 8.33 8.45
N VAL A 30 -0.66 8.52 8.41
CA VAL A 30 -1.58 7.73 7.55
C VAL A 30 -1.19 7.90 6.08
N CYS A 31 -0.88 9.13 5.64
CA CYS A 31 -0.42 9.40 4.28
C CYS A 31 0.85 8.61 3.93
N ALA A 32 1.83 8.58 4.83
CA ALA A 32 3.06 7.81 4.62
C ALA A 32 2.81 6.29 4.54
N MET A 33 1.89 5.75 5.36
CA MET A 33 1.44 4.35 5.27
C MET A 33 0.72 4.08 3.95
N ASN A 34 -0.16 4.97 3.52
CA ASN A 34 -0.88 4.87 2.26
C ASN A 34 0.07 4.93 1.04
N VAL A 35 1.15 5.71 1.12
CA VAL A 35 2.22 5.69 0.10
C VAL A 35 2.86 4.32 0.02
N LEU A 36 3.20 3.67 1.14
CA LEU A 36 3.73 2.30 1.17
C LEU A 36 2.76 1.31 0.53
N LEU A 37 1.48 1.37 0.90
CA LEU A 37 0.42 0.50 0.39
C LEU A 37 0.19 0.72 -1.11
N ALA A 38 0.16 1.97 -1.57
CA ALA A 38 0.00 2.29 -2.98
C ALA A 38 1.23 1.86 -3.83
N LEU A 39 2.46 2.05 -3.31
CA LEU A 39 3.68 1.57 -3.97
C LEU A 39 3.71 0.04 -4.07
N SER A 40 3.32 -0.66 -2.99
CA SER A 40 3.26 -2.12 -2.96
C SER A 40 2.27 -2.68 -3.99
N LEU A 41 1.09 -2.09 -4.07
CA LEU A 41 0.05 -2.48 -5.01
C LEU A 41 0.41 -2.11 -6.46
N ASN A 42 1.07 -0.97 -6.68
CA ASN A 42 1.54 -0.56 -8.00
C ASN A 42 2.57 -1.52 -8.60
N LEU A 43 3.40 -2.16 -7.77
CA LEU A 43 4.30 -3.20 -8.26
C LEU A 43 3.52 -4.36 -8.91
N VAL A 44 2.40 -4.74 -8.31
CA VAL A 44 1.55 -5.84 -8.78
C VAL A 44 0.66 -5.40 -9.94
N ILE A 45 -0.19 -4.38 -9.75
CA ILE A 45 -1.12 -3.94 -10.80
C ILE A 45 -0.38 -3.16 -11.90
N GLY A 46 0.49 -2.25 -11.49
CA GLY A 46 1.11 -1.28 -12.39
C GLY A 46 2.20 -1.87 -13.28
N TYR A 47 2.99 -2.83 -12.78
CA TYR A 47 4.12 -3.38 -13.52
C TYR A 47 3.89 -4.80 -14.06
N THR A 48 3.03 -5.61 -13.45
CA THR A 48 2.73 -6.96 -13.97
C THR A 48 1.34 -7.10 -14.56
N GLY A 49 0.49 -6.08 -14.46
CA GLY A 49 -0.88 -6.11 -14.96
C GLY A 49 -1.82 -7.02 -14.16
N GLN A 50 -1.41 -7.50 -12.99
CA GLN A 50 -2.21 -8.39 -12.15
C GLN A 50 -3.19 -7.59 -11.29
N LEU A 51 -4.50 -7.74 -11.52
CA LEU A 51 -5.51 -7.15 -10.66
C LEU A 51 -5.50 -7.84 -9.29
N ASN A 52 -5.18 -7.08 -8.25
CA ASN A 52 -5.17 -7.55 -6.86
C ASN A 52 -6.13 -6.70 -6.02
N LEU A 53 -7.19 -7.33 -5.53
CA LEU A 53 -8.18 -6.75 -4.62
C LEU A 53 -8.00 -7.27 -3.17
N GLY A 54 -6.93 -7.99 -2.91
CA GLY A 54 -6.63 -8.59 -1.61
C GLY A 54 -5.56 -7.84 -0.80
N GLN A 55 -5.19 -6.62 -1.17
CA GLN A 55 -4.07 -5.92 -0.56
C GLN A 55 -4.27 -5.62 0.93
N ALA A 56 -5.51 -5.31 1.34
CA ALA A 56 -5.85 -5.09 2.75
C ALA A 56 -5.59 -6.34 3.62
N ALA A 57 -5.70 -7.56 3.07
CA ALA A 57 -5.38 -8.78 3.81
C ALA A 57 -3.90 -8.85 4.20
N PHE A 58 -2.98 -8.50 3.30
CA PHE A 58 -1.55 -8.49 3.61
C PHE A 58 -1.17 -7.38 4.59
N PHE A 59 -1.84 -6.24 4.50
CA PHE A 59 -1.75 -5.16 5.47
C PHE A 59 -2.22 -5.64 6.85
N ALA A 60 -3.36 -6.33 6.93
CA ALA A 60 -3.89 -6.94 8.15
C ALA A 60 -2.93 -8.00 8.73
N ILE A 61 -2.40 -8.92 7.90
CA ILE A 61 -1.46 -9.95 8.33
C ILE A 61 -0.24 -9.32 8.99
N GLY A 62 0.35 -8.28 8.38
CA GLY A 62 1.47 -7.56 8.97
C GLY A 62 1.12 -6.94 10.32
N ALA A 63 -0.04 -6.30 10.43
CA ALA A 63 -0.52 -5.67 11.66
C ALA A 63 -0.77 -6.68 12.77
N TYR A 64 -1.49 -7.76 12.48
CA TYR A 64 -1.81 -8.79 13.48
C TYR A 64 -0.60 -9.58 13.91
N VAL A 65 0.24 -10.06 12.98
CA VAL A 65 1.44 -10.82 13.32
C VAL A 65 2.39 -10.02 14.19
N SER A 66 2.66 -8.75 13.81
CA SER A 66 3.54 -7.88 14.62
C SER A 66 2.96 -7.61 16.01
N THR A 67 1.64 -7.35 16.11
CA THR A 67 0.96 -7.07 17.38
C THR A 67 0.91 -8.30 18.28
N ILE A 68 0.59 -9.48 17.76
CA ILE A 68 0.53 -10.72 18.54
C ILE A 68 1.91 -11.06 19.06
N LEU A 69 2.95 -10.97 18.25
CA LEU A 69 4.33 -11.25 18.70
C LEU A 69 4.79 -10.26 19.78
N THR A 70 4.48 -9.00 19.65
CA THR A 70 4.92 -7.96 20.60
C THR A 70 4.10 -7.96 21.87
N LYS A 71 2.77 -7.97 21.77
CA LYS A 71 1.88 -7.82 22.92
C LYS A 71 1.61 -9.12 23.65
N THR A 72 1.37 -10.23 22.92
CA THR A 72 1.02 -11.51 23.54
C THR A 72 2.26 -12.32 23.94
N HIS A 73 3.29 -12.30 23.09
CA HIS A 73 4.51 -13.08 23.32
C HIS A 73 5.69 -12.26 23.89
N GLY A 74 5.52 -10.94 24.06
CA GLY A 74 6.54 -10.07 24.66
C GLY A 74 7.81 -9.88 23.80
N TRP A 75 7.74 -10.14 22.50
CA TRP A 75 8.89 -9.98 21.61
C TRP A 75 9.24 -8.50 21.43
N ASN A 76 10.53 -8.25 21.14
CA ASN A 76 10.94 -6.92 20.72
C ASN A 76 10.27 -6.59 19.38
N PHE A 77 9.70 -5.38 19.26
CA PHE A 77 9.02 -4.90 18.05
C PHE A 77 9.89 -5.05 16.80
N TRP A 78 11.18 -4.70 16.89
CA TRP A 78 12.09 -4.78 15.75
C TRP A 78 12.40 -6.20 15.28
N LEU A 79 12.23 -7.20 16.14
CA LEU A 79 12.32 -8.61 15.76
C LEU A 79 10.99 -9.13 15.20
N ALA A 80 9.86 -8.60 15.64
CA ALA A 80 8.55 -8.96 15.14
C ALA A 80 8.31 -8.46 13.70
N VAL A 81 8.86 -7.29 13.33
CA VAL A 81 8.70 -6.70 11.99
C VAL A 81 9.19 -7.63 10.87
N PRO A 82 10.42 -8.17 10.86
CA PRO A 82 10.86 -9.10 9.81
C PRO A 82 9.98 -10.35 9.70
N VAL A 83 9.50 -10.87 10.83
CA VAL A 83 8.61 -12.04 10.84
C VAL A 83 7.25 -11.72 10.23
N ALA A 84 6.69 -10.55 10.55
CA ALA A 84 5.43 -10.09 9.98
C ALA A 84 5.53 -9.82 8.47
N ILE A 85 6.64 -9.22 8.02
CA ILE A 85 6.95 -9.03 6.59
C ILE A 85 7.06 -10.38 5.88
N ALA A 86 7.80 -11.33 6.46
CA ALA A 86 7.96 -12.65 5.90
C ALA A 86 6.62 -13.40 5.84
N ALA A 87 5.80 -13.35 6.89
CA ALA A 87 4.47 -13.95 6.90
C ALA A 87 3.57 -13.40 5.80
N ALA A 88 3.48 -12.07 5.66
CA ALA A 88 2.71 -11.44 4.59
C ALA A 88 3.25 -11.81 3.20
N GLY A 89 4.57 -11.77 3.00
CA GLY A 89 5.23 -12.12 1.75
C GLY A 89 5.04 -13.59 1.37
N LEU A 90 5.18 -14.52 2.31
CA LEU A 90 4.97 -15.95 2.08
C LEU A 90 3.52 -16.28 1.73
N LEU A 91 2.55 -15.66 2.43
CA LEU A 91 1.13 -15.81 2.09
C LEU A 91 0.82 -15.19 0.72
N GLY A 92 1.47 -14.06 0.38
CA GLY A 92 1.39 -13.49 -0.96
C GLY A 92 1.96 -14.42 -2.04
N LEU A 93 3.11 -15.04 -1.80
CA LEU A 93 3.70 -16.05 -2.70
C LEU A 93 2.79 -17.27 -2.82
N ALA A 94 2.21 -17.76 -1.71
CA ALA A 94 1.29 -18.89 -1.71
C ALA A 94 0.04 -18.56 -2.53
N LEU A 95 -0.58 -17.40 -2.31
CA LEU A 95 -1.73 -16.97 -3.10
C LEU A 95 -1.37 -16.86 -4.58
N ALA A 96 -0.23 -16.25 -4.90
CA ALA A 96 0.24 -16.15 -6.28
C ALA A 96 0.48 -17.53 -6.92
N ALA A 97 1.01 -18.51 -6.20
CA ALA A 97 1.22 -19.86 -6.70
C ALA A 97 -0.09 -20.57 -7.06
N PHE A 98 -1.16 -20.34 -6.29
CA PHE A 98 -2.51 -20.80 -6.65
C PHE A 98 -3.08 -20.02 -7.83
N ALA A 99 -2.87 -18.71 -7.83
CA ALA A 99 -3.46 -17.78 -8.78
C ALA A 99 -2.74 -17.73 -10.13
N VAL A 100 -1.51 -18.23 -10.25
CA VAL A 100 -0.75 -18.33 -11.51
C VAL A 100 -1.51 -19.06 -12.61
N ARG A 101 -2.38 -20.01 -12.23
CA ARG A 101 -3.25 -20.72 -13.18
C ARG A 101 -4.46 -19.89 -13.61
N LEU A 102 -4.72 -18.78 -12.93
CA LEU A 102 -5.88 -17.92 -13.19
C LEU A 102 -5.41 -16.72 -14.04
N ARG A 103 -6.11 -16.46 -15.14
CA ARG A 103 -5.81 -15.34 -16.05
C ARG A 103 -6.79 -14.20 -15.85
N GLY A 104 -6.30 -12.96 -15.97
CA GLY A 104 -7.14 -11.76 -16.00
C GLY A 104 -8.01 -11.58 -14.76
N HIS A 105 -9.31 -11.49 -14.92
CA HIS A 105 -10.29 -11.18 -13.87
C HIS A 105 -10.41 -12.25 -12.78
N TYR A 106 -10.06 -13.51 -13.07
CA TYR A 106 -10.12 -14.59 -12.08
C TYR A 106 -9.14 -14.39 -10.92
N LEU A 107 -7.98 -13.77 -11.19
CA LEU A 107 -7.04 -13.41 -10.14
C LEU A 107 -7.60 -12.35 -9.19
N ALA A 108 -8.33 -11.35 -9.73
CA ALA A 108 -9.00 -10.34 -8.91
C ALA A 108 -10.03 -10.97 -7.96
N ILE A 109 -10.85 -11.93 -8.48
CA ILE A 109 -11.83 -12.65 -7.66
C ILE A 109 -11.14 -13.51 -6.61
N ALA A 110 -10.06 -14.21 -6.96
CA ALA A 110 -9.32 -15.04 -6.01
C ALA A 110 -8.65 -14.18 -4.89
N SER A 111 -8.04 -13.05 -5.24
CA SER A 111 -7.45 -12.13 -4.26
C SER A 111 -8.51 -11.47 -3.38
N LEU A 112 -9.68 -11.17 -3.94
CA LEU A 112 -10.83 -10.68 -3.18
C LEU A 112 -11.32 -11.74 -2.19
N GLY A 113 -11.50 -12.99 -2.65
CA GLY A 113 -11.85 -14.11 -1.80
C GLY A 113 -10.85 -14.31 -0.65
N PHE A 114 -9.55 -14.17 -0.93
CA PHE A 114 -8.51 -14.22 0.09
C PHE A 114 -8.67 -13.09 1.14
N ALA A 115 -9.00 -11.86 0.71
CA ALA A 115 -9.27 -10.76 1.63
C ALA A 115 -10.47 -11.04 2.54
N VAL A 116 -11.57 -11.56 1.96
CA VAL A 116 -12.76 -11.94 2.72
C VAL A 116 -12.45 -13.06 3.71
N ILE A 117 -11.73 -14.11 3.28
CA ILE A 117 -11.32 -15.21 4.16
C ILE A 117 -10.44 -14.69 5.30
N THR A 118 -9.44 -13.86 4.99
CA THR A 118 -8.57 -13.27 6.01
C THR A 118 -9.39 -12.47 7.02
N TYR A 119 -10.30 -11.60 6.56
CA TYR A 119 -11.20 -10.84 7.42
C TYR A 119 -12.05 -11.73 8.31
N GLN A 120 -12.64 -12.81 7.76
CA GLN A 120 -13.43 -13.78 8.52
C GLN A 120 -12.58 -14.54 9.56
N VAL A 121 -11.35 -14.90 9.20
CA VAL A 121 -10.43 -15.52 10.16
C VAL A 121 -10.14 -14.56 11.31
N LEU A 122 -9.87 -13.28 11.02
CA LEU A 122 -9.59 -12.29 12.05
C LEU A 122 -10.76 -12.06 13.00
N ILE A 123 -12.01 -12.13 12.52
CA ILE A 123 -13.22 -11.98 13.34
C ILE A 123 -13.49 -13.22 14.20
N ASN A 124 -13.31 -14.42 13.63
CA ASN A 124 -13.74 -15.66 14.28
C ASN A 124 -12.66 -16.33 15.13
N TRP A 125 -11.38 -15.97 14.97
CA TRP A 125 -10.29 -16.58 15.73
C TRP A 125 -10.03 -15.87 17.06
N GLU A 126 -11.05 -15.80 17.91
CA GLU A 126 -11.06 -15.03 19.16
C GLU A 126 -9.84 -15.29 20.08
N ARG A 127 -9.34 -16.54 20.12
CA ARG A 127 -8.20 -16.92 20.96
C ARG A 127 -6.89 -16.24 20.59
N VAL A 128 -6.73 -15.79 19.35
CA VAL A 128 -5.46 -15.24 18.82
C VAL A 128 -5.60 -13.79 18.45
N THR A 129 -6.72 -13.41 17.83
CA THR A 129 -6.96 -12.05 17.30
C THR A 129 -7.85 -11.19 18.19
N GLU A 130 -8.38 -11.77 19.28
CA GLU A 130 -9.44 -11.19 20.13
C GLU A 130 -10.75 -10.91 19.36
N GLY A 131 -10.85 -11.39 18.11
CA GLY A 131 -12.05 -11.34 17.30
C GLY A 131 -12.57 -9.93 17.05
N VAL A 132 -13.89 -9.77 17.09
CA VAL A 132 -14.59 -8.47 16.90
C VAL A 132 -14.19 -7.44 17.97
N ARG A 133 -13.82 -7.89 19.17
CA ARG A 133 -13.41 -6.98 20.25
C ARG A 133 -12.15 -6.19 19.88
N GLY A 134 -11.23 -6.85 19.15
CA GLY A 134 -9.96 -6.26 18.78
C GLY A 134 -8.95 -6.15 19.93
N ILE A 135 -7.70 -5.88 19.59
CA ILE A 135 -6.58 -5.77 20.53
C ILE A 135 -6.37 -4.29 20.88
N TYR A 136 -6.43 -3.93 22.18
CA TYR A 136 -6.30 -2.56 22.68
C TYR A 136 -4.98 -2.34 23.42
N GLY A 137 -4.58 -1.08 23.59
CA GLY A 137 -3.41 -0.72 24.40
C GLY A 137 -2.09 -1.09 23.72
N ILE A 138 -2.03 -0.96 22.40
CA ILE A 138 -0.83 -1.22 21.61
C ILE A 138 0.04 0.04 21.67
N LEU A 139 1.29 -0.14 22.08
CA LEU A 139 2.24 0.96 22.20
C LEU A 139 2.96 1.20 20.85
N PRO A 140 3.30 2.46 20.54
CA PRO A 140 4.17 2.77 19.41
C PRO A 140 5.51 2.03 19.49
N PRO A 141 6.22 1.89 18.36
CA PRO A 141 7.55 1.30 18.33
C PRO A 141 8.49 1.88 19.38
N PRO A 142 9.32 1.05 20.05
CA PRO A 142 10.29 1.54 21.02
C PRO A 142 11.22 2.61 20.40
N GLY A 143 11.36 3.75 21.08
CA GLY A 143 12.12 4.91 20.60
C GLY A 143 11.31 5.90 19.75
N PHE A 144 10.08 5.57 19.32
CA PHE A 144 9.23 6.40 18.44
C PHE A 144 7.85 6.63 19.06
N ARG A 145 7.80 6.99 20.35
CA ARG A 145 6.54 7.22 21.07
C ARG A 145 5.86 8.53 20.70
N ASP A 146 6.65 9.53 20.26
CA ASP A 146 6.10 10.78 19.77
C ASP A 146 5.62 10.64 18.32
N GLN A 147 4.48 11.28 18.01
CA GLN A 147 3.88 11.25 16.67
C GLN A 147 4.84 11.79 15.59
N LEU A 148 5.67 12.78 15.94
CA LEU A 148 6.63 13.33 15.00
C LEU A 148 7.74 12.33 14.69
N ALA A 149 8.26 11.65 15.72
CA ALA A 149 9.27 10.60 15.54
C ALA A 149 8.71 9.42 14.72
N LEU A 150 7.45 9.01 15.00
CA LEU A 150 6.76 7.95 14.25
C LEU A 150 6.55 8.35 12.78
N PHE A 151 6.17 9.62 12.52
CA PHE A 151 6.06 10.12 11.15
C PHE A 151 7.38 10.00 10.39
N TYR A 152 8.49 10.49 10.96
CA TYR A 152 9.78 10.42 10.29
C TYR A 152 10.26 8.97 10.06
N LEU A 153 9.94 8.07 10.98
CA LEU A 153 10.23 6.65 10.82
C LEU A 153 9.48 6.07 9.62
N VAL A 154 8.13 6.21 9.58
CA VAL A 154 7.29 5.64 8.52
C VAL A 154 7.60 6.32 7.18
N ALA A 155 7.77 7.65 7.15
CA ALA A 155 8.13 8.38 5.94
C ALA A 155 9.53 8.00 5.43
N GLY A 156 10.50 7.80 6.33
CA GLY A 156 11.83 7.30 5.98
C GLY A 156 11.79 5.91 5.35
N ILE A 157 10.97 5.01 5.91
CA ILE A 157 10.72 3.68 5.35
C ILE A 157 10.04 3.79 3.97
N ALA A 158 9.06 4.69 3.81
CA ALA A 158 8.39 4.90 2.52
C ALA A 158 9.37 5.39 1.44
N VAL A 159 10.29 6.31 1.79
CA VAL A 159 11.36 6.75 0.89
C VAL A 159 12.30 5.60 0.57
N ALA A 160 12.73 4.81 1.55
CA ALA A 160 13.60 3.66 1.32
C ALA A 160 12.95 2.63 0.38
N VAL A 161 11.69 2.26 0.62
CA VAL A 161 10.91 1.36 -0.25
C VAL A 161 10.76 1.95 -1.65
N TYR A 162 10.46 3.25 -1.77
CA TYR A 162 10.40 3.93 -3.06
C TYR A 162 11.71 3.80 -3.84
N LEU A 163 12.85 4.04 -3.19
CA LEU A 163 14.17 3.94 -3.84
C LEU A 163 14.52 2.51 -4.25
N VAL A 164 14.21 1.54 -3.39
CA VAL A 164 14.40 0.10 -3.71
C VAL A 164 13.54 -0.29 -4.90
N LEU A 165 12.27 0.07 -4.92
CA LEU A 165 11.35 -0.23 -6.01
C LEU A 165 11.72 0.54 -7.30
N ASP A 166 12.14 1.80 -7.22
CA ASP A 166 12.59 2.57 -8.39
C ASP A 166 13.82 1.93 -9.04
N ASN A 167 14.78 1.46 -8.24
CA ASN A 167 15.93 0.70 -8.72
C ASN A 167 15.51 -0.64 -9.33
N LEU A 168 14.60 -1.38 -8.68
CA LEU A 168 14.09 -2.66 -9.18
C LEU A 168 13.41 -2.49 -10.54
N VAL A 169 12.55 -1.49 -10.68
CA VAL A 169 11.77 -1.23 -11.88
C VAL A 169 12.63 -0.73 -13.05
N ARG A 170 13.78 -0.11 -12.77
CA ARG A 170 14.77 0.32 -13.78
C ARG A 170 15.78 -0.76 -14.14
N SER A 171 15.79 -1.87 -13.43
CA SER A 171 16.66 -3.03 -13.70
C SER A 171 16.03 -3.95 -14.76
N PRO A 172 16.78 -4.95 -15.28
CA PRO A 172 16.23 -5.98 -16.17
C PRO A 172 15.02 -6.71 -15.61
N VAL A 173 14.90 -6.79 -14.25
CA VAL A 173 13.70 -7.33 -13.58
C VAL A 173 12.47 -6.50 -13.93
N GLY A 174 12.57 -5.17 -13.84
CA GLY A 174 11.45 -4.29 -14.18
C GLY A 174 11.05 -4.34 -15.66
N GLU A 175 12.01 -4.50 -16.57
CA GLU A 175 11.74 -4.71 -18.00
C GLU A 175 11.00 -6.04 -18.23
N THR A 176 11.43 -7.11 -17.55
CA THR A 176 10.75 -8.41 -17.58
C THR A 176 9.30 -8.31 -17.10
N LEU A 177 9.04 -7.59 -15.99
CA LEU A 177 7.68 -7.39 -15.47
C LEU A 177 6.80 -6.62 -16.46
N ARG A 178 7.34 -5.58 -17.13
CA ARG A 178 6.61 -4.82 -18.16
C ARG A 178 6.33 -5.67 -19.40
N ALA A 179 7.29 -6.45 -19.86
CA ALA A 179 7.10 -7.37 -20.99
C ALA A 179 5.94 -8.36 -20.73
N ILE A 180 5.88 -8.92 -19.50
CA ILE A 180 4.77 -9.79 -19.08
C ILE A 180 3.44 -9.03 -19.05
N ARG A 181 3.44 -7.76 -18.65
CA ARG A 181 2.24 -6.93 -18.62
C ARG A 181 1.72 -6.62 -20.02
N GLU A 182 2.61 -6.37 -20.98
CA GLU A 182 2.25 -6.04 -22.35
C GLU A 182 1.69 -7.26 -23.09
N ASP A 183 2.43 -8.38 -23.09
CA ASP A 183 1.98 -9.65 -23.66
C ASP A 183 2.69 -10.84 -23.00
N GLU A 184 1.93 -11.62 -22.24
CA GLU A 184 2.43 -12.79 -21.52
C GLU A 184 2.88 -13.92 -22.49
N VAL A 185 2.20 -14.05 -23.64
CA VAL A 185 2.52 -15.10 -24.64
C VAL A 185 3.83 -14.77 -25.35
N SER A 186 3.99 -13.51 -25.76
CA SER A 186 5.23 -13.04 -26.38
C SER A 186 6.42 -13.10 -25.41
N ALA A 187 6.21 -12.75 -24.13
CA ALA A 187 7.24 -12.89 -23.10
C ALA A 187 7.66 -14.35 -22.90
N ALA A 188 6.71 -15.29 -22.90
CA ALA A 188 6.98 -16.71 -22.77
C ALA A 188 7.78 -17.27 -23.97
N SER A 189 7.54 -16.80 -25.18
CA SER A 189 8.30 -17.20 -26.37
C SER A 189 9.77 -16.77 -26.33
N LEU A 190 10.09 -15.73 -25.54
CA LEU A 190 11.46 -15.28 -25.24
C LEU A 190 12.10 -16.03 -24.06
N GLY A 191 11.44 -17.08 -23.54
CA GLY A 191 11.94 -17.88 -22.41
C GLY A 191 11.66 -17.29 -21.04
N ILE A 192 10.85 -16.23 -20.93
CA ILE A 192 10.49 -15.61 -19.66
C ILE A 192 9.40 -16.46 -18.97
N ASN A 193 9.70 -16.95 -17.76
CA ASN A 193 8.71 -17.64 -16.95
C ASN A 193 7.80 -16.63 -16.23
N ALA A 194 6.70 -16.26 -16.89
CA ALA A 194 5.74 -15.27 -16.38
C ALA A 194 5.20 -15.63 -15.00
N ALA A 195 4.96 -16.92 -14.73
CA ALA A 195 4.46 -17.41 -13.44
C ALA A 195 5.39 -17.04 -12.27
N ARG A 196 6.70 -17.26 -12.43
CA ARG A 196 7.68 -16.94 -11.38
C ARG A 196 7.77 -15.44 -11.12
N TRP A 197 7.79 -14.64 -12.18
CA TRP A 197 7.92 -13.19 -12.05
C TRP A 197 6.66 -12.54 -11.50
N LYS A 198 5.49 -13.03 -11.87
CA LYS A 198 4.20 -12.64 -11.29
C LYS A 198 4.15 -12.97 -9.80
N ALA A 199 4.54 -14.19 -9.41
CA ALA A 199 4.59 -14.60 -8.01
C ALA A 199 5.59 -13.76 -7.21
N PHE A 200 6.77 -13.48 -7.76
CA PHE A 200 7.76 -12.60 -7.14
C PHE A 200 7.21 -11.21 -6.87
N ALA A 201 6.61 -10.56 -7.87
CA ALA A 201 6.04 -9.22 -7.73
C ALA A 201 4.90 -9.20 -6.69
N PHE A 202 4.06 -10.23 -6.68
CA PHE A 202 2.95 -10.37 -5.75
C PHE A 202 3.44 -10.57 -4.31
N GLY A 203 4.40 -11.49 -4.11
CA GLY A 203 5.00 -11.74 -2.80
C GLY A 203 5.73 -10.52 -2.24
N LEU A 204 6.48 -9.80 -3.08
CA LEU A 204 7.16 -8.56 -2.69
C LEU A 204 6.16 -7.45 -2.37
N GLY A 205 5.09 -7.31 -3.17
CA GLY A 205 4.00 -6.37 -2.89
C GLY A 205 3.31 -6.69 -1.55
N ALA A 206 3.01 -7.97 -1.30
CA ALA A 206 2.43 -8.44 -0.03
C ALA A 206 3.36 -8.15 1.17
N ALA A 207 4.67 -8.38 1.02
CA ALA A 207 5.67 -8.09 2.05
C ALA A 207 5.72 -6.60 2.41
N ILE A 208 5.68 -5.71 1.41
CA ILE A 208 5.65 -4.25 1.63
C ILE A 208 4.33 -3.81 2.29
N ALA A 209 3.19 -4.40 1.91
CA ALA A 209 1.92 -4.14 2.59
C ALA A 209 1.96 -4.60 4.05
N GLY A 210 2.55 -5.77 4.32
CA GLY A 210 2.79 -6.26 5.67
C GLY A 210 3.68 -5.34 6.48
N LEU A 211 4.73 -4.78 5.87
CA LEU A 211 5.60 -3.78 6.50
C LEU A 211 4.80 -2.53 6.93
N ALA A 212 3.95 -2.00 6.06
CA ALA A 212 3.07 -0.89 6.44
C ALA A 212 2.14 -1.27 7.60
N GLY A 213 1.63 -2.52 7.59
CA GLY A 213 0.79 -3.09 8.64
C GLY A 213 1.43 -3.09 10.02
N CYS A 214 2.74 -3.33 10.13
CA CYS A 214 3.43 -3.36 11.41
C CYS A 214 3.33 -2.03 12.19
N PHE A 215 3.25 -0.89 11.51
CA PHE A 215 3.24 0.43 12.14
C PHE A 215 1.84 0.94 12.47
N TYR A 216 0.81 0.42 11.78
CA TYR A 216 -0.57 0.88 11.94
C TYR A 216 -1.12 0.74 13.37
N PRO A 217 -0.99 -0.43 14.04
CA PRO A 217 -1.53 -0.61 15.39
C PRO A 217 -0.86 0.30 16.43
N GLY A 218 0.45 0.51 16.31
CA GLY A 218 1.20 1.40 17.19
C GLY A 218 0.83 2.88 17.03
N PHE A 219 0.32 3.29 15.86
CA PHE A 219 -0.19 4.62 15.60
C PHE A 219 -1.60 4.83 16.17
N VAL A 220 -2.51 3.87 15.90
CA VAL A 220 -3.93 3.96 16.30
C VAL A 220 -4.12 3.61 17.79
N GLY A 221 -3.23 2.79 18.37
CA GLY A 221 -3.33 2.26 19.74
C GLY A 221 -4.26 1.07 19.87
N THR A 222 -4.97 0.72 18.79
CA THR A 222 -5.94 -0.38 18.74
C THR A 222 -5.83 -1.12 17.42
N LEU A 223 -6.21 -2.40 17.42
CA LEU A 223 -6.23 -3.25 16.24
C LEU A 223 -7.56 -3.97 16.16
N VAL A 224 -8.42 -3.52 15.25
CA VAL A 224 -9.76 -4.08 15.02
C VAL A 224 -9.86 -4.61 13.58
N PRO A 225 -10.55 -5.74 13.34
CA PRO A 225 -10.67 -6.33 12.01
C PRO A 225 -11.31 -5.38 10.97
N GLU A 226 -12.23 -4.52 11.40
CA GLU A 226 -12.96 -3.58 10.54
C GLU A 226 -12.05 -2.61 9.78
N ALA A 227 -10.87 -2.30 10.33
CA ALA A 227 -9.88 -1.45 9.67
C ALA A 227 -9.26 -2.09 8.41
N PHE A 228 -9.46 -3.39 8.19
CA PHE A 228 -8.87 -4.17 7.09
C PHE A 228 -9.96 -4.77 6.17
N ASN A 229 -11.09 -4.11 6.07
CA ASN A 229 -12.17 -4.55 5.23
C ASN A 229 -11.85 -4.38 3.73
N ILE A 230 -12.74 -4.89 2.90
CA ILE A 230 -12.59 -4.87 1.43
C ILE A 230 -12.52 -3.44 0.85
N VAL A 231 -13.15 -2.46 1.51
CA VAL A 231 -13.17 -1.06 1.08
C VAL A 231 -11.75 -0.48 1.08
N GLU A 232 -10.92 -0.89 2.05
CA GLU A 232 -9.50 -0.50 2.10
C GLU A 232 -8.72 -0.97 0.87
N SER A 233 -8.94 -2.21 0.39
CA SER A 233 -8.31 -2.67 -0.85
C SER A 233 -8.74 -1.83 -2.07
N PHE A 234 -10.01 -1.43 -2.16
CA PHE A 234 -10.49 -0.54 -3.22
C PHE A 234 -9.88 0.87 -3.09
N THR A 235 -9.74 1.39 -1.87
CA THR A 235 -9.09 2.69 -1.63
C THR A 235 -7.62 2.67 -2.07
N MET A 236 -6.89 1.61 -1.73
CA MET A 236 -5.50 1.43 -2.19
C MET A 236 -5.42 1.34 -3.73
N MET A 237 -6.34 0.62 -4.36
CA MET A 237 -6.42 0.51 -5.81
C MET A 237 -6.75 1.87 -6.45
N ALA A 238 -7.68 2.64 -5.87
CA ALA A 238 -8.00 3.98 -6.33
C ALA A 238 -6.79 4.92 -6.26
N MET A 239 -5.96 4.84 -5.19
CA MET A 239 -4.72 5.60 -5.09
C MET A 239 -3.76 5.32 -6.25
N VAL A 240 -3.64 4.05 -6.66
CA VAL A 240 -2.76 3.66 -7.77
C VAL A 240 -3.32 4.13 -9.12
N ILE A 241 -4.64 3.96 -9.35
CA ILE A 241 -5.30 4.35 -10.60
C ILE A 241 -5.29 5.87 -10.77
N VAL A 242 -5.77 6.58 -9.75
CA VAL A 242 -5.84 8.05 -9.76
C VAL A 242 -4.46 8.69 -9.87
N GLY A 243 -3.49 8.12 -9.19
CA GLY A 243 -2.11 8.59 -9.28
C GLY A 243 -1.48 8.37 -10.65
N GLY A 244 -1.71 7.22 -11.26
CA GLY A 244 -1.17 6.77 -12.55
C GLY A 244 -0.42 5.45 -12.44
N MET A 245 -1.09 4.37 -12.85
CA MET A 245 -0.56 3.00 -12.82
C MET A 245 0.73 2.85 -13.65
N GLY A 246 1.67 2.04 -13.16
CA GLY A 246 2.91 1.71 -13.87
C GLY A 246 3.95 2.83 -13.86
N THR A 247 3.74 3.89 -13.06
CA THR A 247 4.75 4.91 -12.79
C THR A 247 5.14 4.87 -11.30
N MET A 248 6.37 5.25 -10.97
CA MET A 248 6.81 5.26 -9.55
C MET A 248 6.25 6.45 -8.77
N ILE A 249 6.05 7.58 -9.42
CA ILE A 249 5.55 8.83 -8.78
C ILE A 249 4.02 8.81 -8.65
N GLY A 250 3.32 8.12 -9.57
CA GLY A 250 1.86 8.08 -9.60
C GLY A 250 1.23 7.65 -8.27
N PRO A 251 1.55 6.46 -7.76
CA PRO A 251 0.99 5.97 -6.50
C PRO A 251 1.26 6.91 -5.31
N VAL A 252 2.41 7.59 -5.29
CA VAL A 252 2.73 8.58 -4.26
C VAL A 252 1.78 9.78 -4.34
N ILE A 253 1.57 10.32 -5.53
CA ILE A 253 0.62 11.44 -5.74
C ILE A 253 -0.80 10.98 -5.41
N GLY A 254 -1.21 9.79 -5.88
CA GLY A 254 -2.53 9.24 -5.59
C GLY A 254 -2.78 9.04 -4.11
N ALA A 255 -1.82 8.47 -3.38
CA ALA A 255 -1.89 8.29 -1.93
C ALA A 255 -2.02 9.64 -1.20
N VAL A 256 -1.20 10.64 -1.56
CA VAL A 256 -1.29 11.98 -0.98
C VAL A 256 -2.66 12.59 -1.26
N VAL A 257 -3.08 12.64 -2.53
CA VAL A 257 -4.36 13.27 -2.90
C VAL A 257 -5.54 12.58 -2.20
N LEU A 258 -5.62 11.24 -2.25
CA LEU A 258 -6.75 10.50 -1.67
C LEU A 258 -6.73 10.44 -0.14
N THR A 259 -5.60 10.68 0.50
CA THR A 259 -5.54 10.84 1.96
C THR A 259 -6.00 12.23 2.40
N PHE A 260 -5.58 13.29 1.68
CA PHE A 260 -5.93 14.66 2.07
C PHE A 260 -7.30 15.11 1.55
N LEU A 261 -7.78 14.58 0.42
CA LEU A 261 -9.04 15.01 -0.18
C LEU A 261 -10.26 14.85 0.76
N PRO A 262 -10.49 13.69 1.42
CA PRO A 262 -11.59 13.55 2.37
C PRO A 262 -11.48 14.50 3.56
N GLU A 263 -10.25 14.87 3.92
CA GLU A 263 -9.99 15.75 5.04
C GLU A 263 -10.28 17.22 4.71
N LEU A 264 -9.91 17.65 3.51
CA LEU A 264 -10.26 18.97 3.00
C LEU A 264 -11.78 19.15 2.85
N LEU A 265 -12.49 18.06 2.54
CA LEU A 265 -13.95 18.03 2.40
C LEU A 265 -14.69 17.86 3.75
N ARG A 266 -13.96 17.78 4.87
CA ARG A 266 -14.56 17.56 6.19
C ARG A 266 -15.59 18.63 6.60
N SER A 267 -15.39 19.86 6.15
CA SER A 267 -16.31 20.98 6.42
C SER A 267 -17.71 20.82 5.80
N ILE A 268 -17.87 19.94 4.78
CA ILE A 268 -19.13 19.72 4.05
C ILE A 268 -19.99 18.63 4.70
N GLY A 269 -19.55 18.03 5.82
CA GLY A 269 -20.32 17.04 6.59
C GLY A 269 -20.55 15.73 5.79
N GLU A 270 -21.80 15.24 5.76
CA GLU A 270 -22.15 13.96 5.12
C GLU A 270 -21.96 13.94 3.60
N LEU A 271 -22.07 15.09 2.93
CA LEU A 271 -21.83 15.21 1.49
C LEU A 271 -20.38 14.88 1.11
N ARG A 272 -19.46 14.81 2.07
CA ARG A 272 -18.04 14.48 1.84
C ARG A 272 -17.86 13.18 1.07
N LEU A 273 -18.59 12.12 1.45
CA LEU A 273 -18.48 10.80 0.81
C LEU A 273 -19.00 10.83 -0.63
N LEU A 274 -20.06 11.59 -0.88
CA LEU A 274 -20.61 11.76 -2.23
C LEU A 274 -19.65 12.53 -3.13
N VAL A 275 -19.13 13.66 -2.65
CA VAL A 275 -18.15 14.47 -3.38
C VAL A 275 -16.86 13.70 -3.64
N TYR A 276 -16.39 12.93 -2.65
CA TYR A 276 -15.22 12.07 -2.80
C TYR A 276 -15.43 10.99 -3.87
N GLY A 277 -16.56 10.26 -3.83
CA GLY A 277 -16.90 9.24 -4.83
C GLY A 277 -17.07 9.84 -6.23
N LEU A 278 -17.70 11.00 -6.33
CA LEU A 278 -17.85 11.72 -7.61
C LEU A 278 -16.49 12.16 -8.16
N ALA A 279 -15.63 12.73 -7.33
CA ALA A 279 -14.28 13.15 -7.71
C ALA A 279 -13.44 11.95 -8.22
N LEU A 280 -13.51 10.81 -7.53
CA LEU A 280 -12.86 9.57 -7.99
C LEU A 280 -13.38 9.13 -9.36
N THR A 281 -14.70 9.09 -9.54
CA THR A 281 -15.34 8.69 -10.80
C THR A 281 -14.91 9.61 -11.93
N LEU A 282 -14.92 10.93 -11.72
CA LEU A 282 -14.51 11.91 -12.73
C LEU A 282 -13.02 11.74 -13.09
N VAL A 283 -12.13 11.54 -12.10
CA VAL A 283 -10.70 11.33 -12.39
C VAL A 283 -10.49 10.05 -13.21
N VAL A 284 -11.14 8.95 -12.86
CA VAL A 284 -11.01 7.68 -13.60
C VAL A 284 -11.58 7.80 -15.02
N LEU A 285 -12.70 8.49 -15.20
CA LEU A 285 -13.39 8.65 -16.49
C LEU A 285 -12.61 9.57 -17.45
N PHE A 286 -12.13 10.71 -16.96
CA PHE A 286 -11.50 11.74 -17.80
C PHE A 286 -9.99 11.66 -17.87
N MET A 287 -9.35 10.86 -16.97
CA MET A 287 -7.89 10.79 -16.84
C MET A 287 -7.39 9.35 -16.75
N PRO A 288 -7.54 8.56 -17.84
CA PRO A 288 -7.17 7.12 -17.82
C PRO A 288 -5.70 6.85 -17.51
N GLY A 289 -4.81 7.85 -17.67
CA GLY A 289 -3.41 7.75 -17.29
C GLY A 289 -3.05 8.35 -15.92
N GLY A 290 -4.06 8.76 -15.16
CA GLY A 290 -3.91 9.35 -13.83
C GLY A 290 -3.34 10.78 -13.82
N LEU A 291 -3.20 11.32 -12.60
CA LEU A 291 -2.74 12.70 -12.37
C LEU A 291 -1.33 12.99 -12.92
N VAL A 292 -0.47 11.97 -13.02
CA VAL A 292 0.90 12.13 -13.57
C VAL A 292 0.87 12.59 -15.04
N GLN A 293 -0.11 12.12 -15.83
CA GLN A 293 -0.21 12.52 -17.25
C GLN A 293 -0.56 13.99 -17.42
N LEU A 294 -1.35 14.58 -16.53
CA LEU A 294 -1.60 16.02 -16.54
C LEU A 294 -0.32 16.85 -16.43
N GLY A 295 0.56 16.45 -15.51
CA GLY A 295 1.85 17.12 -15.35
C GLY A 295 2.75 17.03 -16.59
N ALA A 296 2.67 15.92 -17.32
CA ALA A 296 3.40 15.72 -18.57
C ALA A 296 2.79 16.52 -19.74
N ALA A 297 1.46 16.56 -19.83
CA ALA A 297 0.73 17.33 -20.86
C ALA A 297 0.93 18.85 -20.71
N LEU A 298 0.92 19.35 -19.47
CA LEU A 298 1.18 20.76 -19.17
C LEU A 298 2.62 21.19 -19.48
N ARG A 299 3.59 20.27 -19.34
CA ARG A 299 4.99 20.52 -19.72
C ARG A 299 5.18 20.56 -21.24
N ARG A 300 4.48 19.70 -22.01
CA ARG A 300 4.53 19.71 -23.48
C ARG A 300 3.93 20.96 -24.11
N LYS A 301 3.00 21.65 -23.45
CA LYS A 301 2.43 22.94 -23.94
C LYS A 301 3.32 24.15 -23.65
N ARG A 302 4.38 23.99 -22.83
CA ARG A 302 5.31 25.08 -22.45
C ARG A 302 6.67 25.01 -23.14
N SER A 303 6.96 23.97 -23.90
CA SER A 303 8.11 23.82 -24.79
C SER A 303 7.65 23.96 -26.27
#